data_67b67be219c6fe52025e0f7fa753fd99
#
_entry.id   67b67be219c6fe52025e0f7fa753fd99
#
_cell.length_a   1.000
_cell.length_b   1.000
_cell.length_c   1.000
_cell.angle_alpha   90.00
_cell.angle_beta   90.00
_cell.angle_gamma   90.00
#
_symmetry.space_group_name_H-M   'P 1'
#
loop_
_entity.id
_entity.type
_entity.pdbx_description
1 polymer ?
#
loop_
_entity_poly.entity_id
_entity_poly.type
_entity_poly.pdbx_seq_one_letter_code
_entity_poly.pdbx_strand_id
1 'polypeptide(L)'
;MKDSHRFHGGGFCDPVSRREFLKGAAALGVSAAAWPGLAGAGAPREVNIGVLYPTSGSQARFGQMCANAVQMAIDDVNKAGGIKSLGGAKLKPIYADIQSDPGVTRNQAERLMATGNLTAATGSYVSTYTLVATEVAERYKIPYITGSIANKLTERGFKFTFQVSPKATMFGEMQMEFAAKLAGKGKRVAVAFEDTDYGTSTSKGLIEGAKKAGFEIAMAEPYVAKFTDATPLVNKIKAAKPELFFPVSYITDALLIIRTMKQLNVNTGVIAGGAGYLIPDFYKDLGKDAEYVFSVGSWNYDVNCPEVPAISAAYQKRFGEFLMEHAGEAYVMIWVLADALERSASADPTKVRDALAKTNLTKGPGSVMPGCRVEFDDTGWNKWVHPVMTQWQKGELRTVYPASDSRVKPIWPVPAWDKR
;
A
#
# COMPACT_ATOMS: atom_id res chain seq x y z
N MET A 1 -49.21 -20.28 47.49
CA MET A 1 -49.75 -19.06 46.88
C MET A 1 -48.78 -18.79 45.72
N LYS A 2 -49.10 -19.23 44.50
CA LYS A 2 -49.82 -18.54 43.41
C LYS A 2 -49.10 -17.21 43.12
N ASP A 3 -48.57 -16.89 41.97
CA ASP A 3 -49.09 -17.10 40.64
C ASP A 3 -47.99 -17.01 39.58
N SER A 4 -48.17 -17.83 38.60
CA SER A 4 -47.64 -17.91 37.25
C SER A 4 -47.93 -16.66 36.39
N HIS A 5 -47.01 -16.24 35.50
CA HIS A 5 -47.36 -15.70 34.20
C HIS A 5 -46.40 -16.17 33.11
N ARG A 6 -46.97 -17.06 32.28
CA ARG A 6 -46.47 -17.38 30.93
C ARG A 6 -46.64 -16.17 30.03
N PHE A 7 -45.68 -15.94 29.19
CA PHE A 7 -45.96 -15.27 27.88
C PHE A 7 -45.44 -16.18 26.74
N HIS A 8 -46.39 -16.54 25.93
CA HIS A 8 -46.27 -17.19 24.62
C HIS A 8 -45.79 -16.16 23.58
N GLY A 9 -44.87 -16.55 22.68
CA GLY A 9 -45.27 -16.97 21.38
C GLY A 9 -44.85 -16.02 20.28
N GLY A 10 -44.26 -16.56 19.22
CA GLY A 10 -44.31 -16.11 17.85
C GLY A 10 -43.01 -15.48 17.38
N GLY A 11 -42.46 -15.87 16.31
CA GLY A 11 -42.83 -16.50 15.11
C GLY A 11 -41.56 -16.60 14.26
N PHE A 12 -41.26 -17.78 13.85
CA PHE A 12 -40.28 -18.04 12.80
C PHE A 12 -40.78 -17.42 11.50
N CYS A 13 -39.96 -16.55 10.88
CA CYS A 13 -40.17 -16.17 9.49
C CYS A 13 -39.55 -17.24 8.60
N ASP A 14 -40.40 -17.95 7.90
CA ASP A 14 -40.03 -18.89 6.85
C ASP A 14 -39.36 -18.17 5.66
N PRO A 15 -38.40 -18.80 4.99
CA PRO A 15 -37.79 -18.22 3.79
C PRO A 15 -38.77 -18.30 2.60
N VAL A 16 -39.10 -17.17 2.04
CA VAL A 16 -39.90 -17.06 0.82
C VAL A 16 -39.24 -17.82 -0.32
N SER A 17 -39.95 -18.81 -0.86
CA SER A 17 -39.46 -19.71 -1.90
C SER A 17 -39.34 -18.97 -3.25
N ARG A 18 -38.28 -19.31 -3.99
CA ARG A 18 -37.96 -18.79 -5.36
C ARG A 18 -39.08 -18.93 -6.39
N ARG A 19 -40.18 -19.61 -6.08
CA ARG A 19 -41.30 -19.88 -7.01
C ARG A 19 -42.41 -18.82 -7.00
N GLU A 20 -42.48 -17.96 -5.99
CA GLU A 20 -43.54 -16.94 -5.93
C GLU A 20 -43.14 -15.59 -6.55
N PHE A 21 -41.86 -15.37 -6.84
CA PHE A 21 -41.40 -14.14 -7.51
C PHE A 21 -41.64 -14.13 -9.05
N LEU A 22 -42.09 -15.23 -9.63
CA LEU A 22 -42.28 -15.36 -11.09
C LEU A 22 -43.72 -15.30 -11.60
N LYS A 23 -44.69 -14.96 -10.77
CA LYS A 23 -46.11 -14.93 -11.18
C LYS A 23 -46.74 -13.53 -11.26
N GLY A 24 -45.94 -12.45 -11.16
CA GLY A 24 -46.46 -11.08 -11.15
C GLY A 24 -46.14 -10.19 -12.36
N ALA A 25 -45.78 -10.74 -13.51
CA ALA A 25 -45.46 -9.92 -14.68
C ALA A 25 -46.05 -10.45 -15.98
N ALA A 26 -47.39 -10.41 -16.06
CA ALA A 26 -48.09 -10.56 -17.32
C ALA A 26 -49.40 -9.72 -17.29
N ALA A 27 -49.34 -8.55 -17.84
CA ALA A 27 -50.39 -7.80 -18.53
C ALA A 27 -50.23 -6.29 -18.35
N LEU A 28 -49.51 -5.65 -19.25
CA LEU A 28 -49.81 -4.31 -19.75
C LEU A 28 -48.99 -4.14 -21.05
N GLY A 29 -49.67 -4.41 -22.17
CA GLY A 29 -49.13 -4.10 -23.48
C GLY A 29 -49.11 -2.58 -23.68
N VAL A 30 -47.89 -2.02 -23.76
CA VAL A 30 -47.63 -0.70 -24.33
C VAL A 30 -46.75 -0.89 -25.54
N SER A 31 -47.33 -0.68 -26.72
CA SER A 31 -46.64 -0.63 -28.00
C SER A 31 -45.57 0.46 -27.98
N ALA A 32 -44.33 0.05 -27.88
CA ALA A 32 -43.18 0.94 -28.06
C ALA A 32 -43.06 1.26 -29.56
N ALA A 33 -43.43 2.45 -29.96
CA ALA A 33 -43.06 3.02 -31.23
C ALA A 33 -41.51 3.10 -31.28
N ALA A 34 -40.92 2.40 -32.22
CA ALA A 34 -39.50 2.44 -32.49
C ALA A 34 -39.09 3.85 -32.94
N TRP A 35 -38.38 4.56 -32.06
CA TRP A 35 -37.62 5.74 -32.44
C TRP A 35 -36.26 5.28 -32.98
N PRO A 36 -35.94 5.49 -34.27
CA PRO A 36 -34.62 5.23 -34.79
C PRO A 36 -33.73 6.44 -34.47
N GLY A 37 -32.68 6.22 -33.68
CA GLY A 37 -31.60 7.16 -33.64
C GLY A 37 -31.23 7.72 -32.27
N LEU A 38 -30.48 6.92 -31.54
CA LEU A 38 -29.33 7.30 -30.73
C LEU A 38 -28.62 5.98 -30.43
N ALA A 39 -27.85 5.50 -31.41
CA ALA A 39 -26.84 4.50 -31.15
C ALA A 39 -25.78 5.18 -30.27
N GLY A 40 -26.04 5.26 -28.96
CA GLY A 40 -25.03 5.53 -27.97
C GLY A 40 -23.94 4.50 -28.18
N ALA A 41 -22.69 4.93 -28.27
CA ALA A 41 -21.53 4.03 -28.28
C ALA A 41 -21.77 2.97 -27.19
N GLY A 42 -21.92 1.71 -27.60
CA GLY A 42 -22.24 0.62 -26.69
C GLY A 42 -21.23 0.61 -25.56
N ALA A 43 -21.66 0.28 -24.33
CA ALA A 43 -20.75 0.22 -23.17
C ALA A 43 -19.49 -0.57 -23.56
N PRO A 44 -18.29 -0.10 -23.18
CA PRO A 44 -17.04 -0.75 -23.55
C PRO A 44 -17.04 -2.18 -23.01
N ARG A 45 -16.55 -3.15 -23.81
CA ARG A 45 -16.39 -4.53 -23.34
C ARG A 45 -15.22 -4.67 -22.36
N GLU A 46 -14.22 -3.82 -22.50
CA GLU A 46 -12.98 -3.79 -21.72
C GLU A 46 -12.66 -2.37 -21.26
N VAL A 47 -12.09 -2.26 -20.06
CA VAL A 47 -11.56 -1.02 -19.50
C VAL A 47 -10.05 -1.19 -19.34
N ASN A 48 -9.27 -0.45 -20.12
CA ASN A 48 -7.83 -0.55 -20.14
C ASN A 48 -7.19 0.22 -18.99
N ILE A 49 -6.32 -0.47 -18.22
CA ILE A 49 -5.59 0.06 -17.07
C ILE A 49 -4.09 -0.04 -17.36
N GLY A 50 -3.39 1.09 -17.37
CA GLY A 50 -1.93 1.12 -17.44
C GLY A 50 -1.32 0.64 -16.11
N VAL A 51 -0.38 -0.31 -16.16
CA VAL A 51 0.27 -0.89 -14.98
C VAL A 51 1.77 -0.74 -15.13
N LEU A 52 2.35 0.21 -14.37
CA LEU A 52 3.76 0.59 -14.48
C LEU A 52 4.52 0.14 -13.24
N TYR A 53 5.20 -1.00 -13.33
CA TYR A 53 6.08 -1.51 -12.26
C TYR A 53 7.45 -1.90 -12.83
N PRO A 54 8.53 -1.80 -12.00
CA PRO A 54 9.83 -2.32 -12.41
C PRO A 54 9.82 -3.85 -12.31
N THR A 55 9.70 -4.54 -13.44
CA THR A 55 9.79 -6.01 -13.51
C THR A 55 11.17 -6.48 -13.92
N SER A 56 12.10 -5.54 -14.17
CA SER A 56 13.54 -5.77 -14.32
C SER A 56 14.35 -4.71 -13.55
N GLY A 57 15.66 -4.95 -13.41
CA GLY A 57 16.57 -4.08 -12.65
C GLY A 57 16.53 -4.32 -11.14
N SER A 58 17.09 -3.39 -10.36
CA SER A 58 17.32 -3.56 -8.91
C SER A 58 16.05 -3.66 -8.06
N GLN A 59 14.92 -3.23 -8.58
CA GLN A 59 13.63 -3.25 -7.88
C GLN A 59 12.66 -4.31 -8.46
N ALA A 60 13.15 -5.21 -9.33
CA ALA A 60 12.33 -6.17 -10.06
C ALA A 60 11.49 -7.06 -9.15
N ARG A 61 12.08 -7.51 -8.04
CA ARG A 61 11.40 -8.40 -7.09
C ARG A 61 10.13 -7.77 -6.51
N PHE A 62 10.22 -6.54 -6.05
CA PHE A 62 9.06 -5.78 -5.56
C PHE A 62 8.03 -5.53 -6.66
N GLY A 63 8.51 -5.12 -7.83
CA GLY A 63 7.64 -4.84 -8.98
C GLY A 63 6.84 -6.06 -9.41
N GLN A 64 7.47 -7.24 -9.40
CA GLN A 64 6.78 -8.49 -9.72
C GLN A 64 5.70 -8.83 -8.69
N MET A 65 5.97 -8.67 -7.38
CA MET A 65 4.98 -8.91 -6.34
C MET A 65 3.78 -7.96 -6.46
N CYS A 66 4.02 -6.69 -6.77
CA CYS A 66 2.98 -5.70 -7.03
C CYS A 66 2.15 -6.06 -8.28
N ALA A 67 2.80 -6.43 -9.38
CA ALA A 67 2.13 -6.85 -10.62
C ALA A 67 1.26 -8.10 -10.38
N ASN A 68 1.73 -9.05 -9.58
CA ASN A 68 0.96 -10.23 -9.17
C ASN A 68 -0.32 -9.84 -8.40
N ALA A 69 -0.21 -8.88 -7.48
CA ALA A 69 -1.35 -8.39 -6.69
C ALA A 69 -2.36 -7.60 -7.55
N VAL A 70 -1.88 -6.77 -8.49
CA VAL A 70 -2.73 -6.12 -9.50
C VAL A 70 -3.49 -7.16 -10.32
N GLN A 71 -2.80 -8.18 -10.82
CA GLN A 71 -3.44 -9.23 -11.61
C GLN A 71 -4.48 -9.99 -10.79
N MET A 72 -4.17 -10.32 -9.53
CA MET A 72 -5.12 -10.98 -8.62
C MET A 72 -6.38 -10.12 -8.42
N ALA A 73 -6.22 -8.82 -8.14
CA ALA A 73 -7.35 -7.92 -7.93
C ALA A 73 -8.21 -7.76 -9.21
N ILE A 74 -7.58 -7.64 -10.38
CA ILE A 74 -8.27 -7.59 -11.67
C ILE A 74 -9.05 -8.89 -11.93
N ASP A 75 -8.46 -10.05 -11.64
CA ASP A 75 -9.13 -11.35 -11.80
C ASP A 75 -10.35 -11.43 -10.86
N ASP A 76 -10.23 -10.96 -9.62
CA ASP A 76 -11.31 -10.95 -8.63
C ASP A 76 -12.46 -10.03 -9.08
N VAL A 77 -12.18 -8.81 -9.53
CA VAL A 77 -13.18 -7.88 -10.09
C VAL A 77 -13.84 -8.50 -11.31
N ASN A 78 -13.07 -9.06 -12.23
CA ASN A 78 -13.57 -9.67 -13.44
C ASN A 78 -14.42 -10.91 -13.18
N LYS A 79 -14.04 -11.74 -12.21
CA LYS A 79 -14.80 -12.91 -11.74
C LYS A 79 -16.12 -12.51 -11.06
N ALA A 80 -16.13 -11.39 -10.35
CA ALA A 80 -17.36 -10.84 -9.73
C ALA A 80 -18.36 -10.25 -10.75
N GLY A 81 -18.03 -10.28 -12.04
CA GLY A 81 -18.89 -9.81 -13.12
C GLY A 81 -18.36 -8.60 -13.89
N GLY A 82 -17.18 -8.10 -13.55
CA GLY A 82 -16.61 -6.87 -14.12
C GLY A 82 -17.31 -5.62 -13.59
N ILE A 83 -17.21 -4.51 -14.30
CA ILE A 83 -17.84 -3.23 -13.95
C ILE A 83 -19.30 -3.24 -14.41
N LYS A 84 -20.20 -3.43 -13.48
CA LYS A 84 -21.63 -3.65 -13.76
C LYS A 84 -22.31 -2.45 -14.40
N SER A 85 -21.98 -1.24 -13.94
CA SER A 85 -22.47 0.02 -14.51
C SER A 85 -22.05 0.24 -15.98
N LEU A 86 -21.03 -0.51 -16.44
CA LEU A 86 -20.57 -0.55 -17.83
C LEU A 86 -20.96 -1.87 -18.54
N GLY A 87 -22.09 -2.47 -18.14
CA GLY A 87 -22.58 -3.71 -18.76
C GLY A 87 -21.71 -4.94 -18.50
N GLY A 88 -20.94 -4.95 -17.41
CA GLY A 88 -20.04 -6.04 -17.07
C GLY A 88 -18.66 -5.95 -17.73
N ALA A 89 -18.24 -4.75 -18.16
CA ALA A 89 -16.94 -4.50 -18.77
C ALA A 89 -15.79 -5.07 -17.91
N LYS A 90 -14.87 -5.78 -18.55
CA LYS A 90 -13.74 -6.39 -17.86
C LYS A 90 -12.56 -5.43 -17.74
N LEU A 91 -11.92 -5.39 -16.60
CA LEU A 91 -10.65 -4.69 -16.43
C LEU A 91 -9.56 -5.43 -17.22
N LYS A 92 -8.79 -4.68 -18.01
CA LYS A 92 -7.70 -5.20 -18.82
C LYS A 92 -6.41 -4.46 -18.51
N PRO A 93 -5.43 -5.12 -17.87
CA PRO A 93 -4.14 -4.51 -17.59
C PRO A 93 -3.29 -4.39 -18.86
N ILE A 94 -2.59 -3.27 -19.00
CA ILE A 94 -1.55 -3.06 -19.99
C ILE A 94 -0.26 -2.79 -19.23
N TYR A 95 0.56 -3.84 -19.11
CA TYR A 95 1.79 -3.80 -18.33
C TYR A 95 2.91 -3.05 -19.08
N ALA A 96 3.69 -2.29 -18.33
CA ALA A 96 4.93 -1.66 -18.77
C ALA A 96 6.02 -1.86 -17.74
N ASP A 97 7.13 -2.49 -18.14
CA ASP A 97 8.34 -2.58 -17.34
C ASP A 97 9.06 -1.24 -17.36
N ILE A 98 9.22 -0.62 -16.19
CA ILE A 98 9.95 0.64 -16.02
C ILE A 98 11.44 0.44 -15.66
N GLN A 99 11.92 -0.81 -15.68
CA GLN A 99 13.33 -1.22 -15.60
C GLN A 99 14.12 -0.62 -14.42
N SER A 100 13.44 -0.26 -13.33
CA SER A 100 14.06 0.41 -12.18
C SER A 100 14.80 1.70 -12.54
N ASP A 101 14.29 2.46 -13.53
CA ASP A 101 14.92 3.66 -14.07
C ASP A 101 13.88 4.78 -14.29
N PRO A 102 14.14 6.03 -13.82
CA PRO A 102 13.20 7.14 -13.98
C PRO A 102 13.03 7.62 -15.43
N GLY A 103 14.07 7.53 -16.26
CA GLY A 103 14.00 7.88 -17.69
C GLY A 103 13.16 6.87 -18.47
N VAL A 104 13.36 5.57 -18.22
CA VAL A 104 12.52 4.50 -18.78
C VAL A 104 11.07 4.65 -18.28
N THR A 105 10.88 4.99 -17.00
CA THR A 105 9.54 5.26 -16.46
C THR A 105 8.83 6.36 -17.25
N ARG A 106 9.49 7.47 -17.53
CA ARG A 106 8.94 8.56 -18.35
C ARG A 106 8.53 8.06 -19.74
N ASN A 107 9.44 7.37 -20.40
CA ASN A 107 9.20 6.86 -21.77
C ASN A 107 8.03 5.86 -21.82
N GLN A 108 7.93 4.96 -20.84
CA GLN A 108 6.83 3.99 -20.78
C GLN A 108 5.49 4.67 -20.44
N ALA A 109 5.48 5.63 -19.52
CA ALA A 109 4.28 6.40 -19.22
C ALA A 109 3.78 7.18 -20.45
N GLU A 110 4.69 7.90 -21.16
CA GLU A 110 4.37 8.59 -22.41
C GLU A 110 3.79 7.61 -23.44
N ARG A 111 4.47 6.50 -23.70
CA ARG A 111 4.04 5.50 -24.66
C ARG A 111 2.64 4.97 -24.38
N LEU A 112 2.32 4.67 -23.11
CA LEU A 112 1.01 4.14 -22.74
C LEU A 112 -0.07 5.21 -22.81
N MET A 113 0.18 6.41 -22.29
CA MET A 113 -0.84 7.46 -22.13
C MET A 113 -1.12 8.19 -23.46
N ALA A 114 -0.13 8.29 -24.34
CA ALA A 114 -0.31 8.88 -25.68
C ALA A 114 -1.24 8.09 -26.60
N THR A 115 -1.50 6.82 -26.32
CA THR A 115 -2.39 6.00 -27.16
C THR A 115 -3.85 6.45 -27.12
N GLY A 116 -4.25 7.21 -26.09
CA GLY A 116 -5.64 7.63 -25.86
C GLY A 116 -6.59 6.49 -25.45
N ASN A 117 -6.06 5.29 -25.18
CA ASN A 117 -6.86 4.10 -24.90
C ASN A 117 -6.91 3.72 -23.41
N LEU A 118 -6.27 4.49 -22.51
CA LEU A 118 -6.28 4.22 -21.08
C LEU A 118 -7.39 4.97 -20.38
N THR A 119 -8.08 4.28 -19.49
CA THR A 119 -9.03 4.86 -18.55
C THR A 119 -8.35 5.38 -17.30
N ALA A 120 -7.36 4.65 -16.80
CA ALA A 120 -6.57 5.00 -15.64
C ALA A 120 -5.20 4.32 -15.71
N ALA A 121 -4.29 4.72 -14.82
CA ALA A 121 -3.03 4.03 -14.62
C ALA A 121 -2.76 3.81 -13.14
N THR A 122 -1.92 2.83 -12.83
CA THR A 122 -1.45 2.53 -11.49
C THR A 122 -0.01 2.07 -11.54
N GLY A 123 0.64 2.13 -10.40
CA GLY A 123 1.95 1.52 -10.30
C GLY A 123 2.92 2.36 -9.55
N SER A 124 4.13 1.94 -9.76
CA SER A 124 5.37 2.32 -9.13
C SER A 124 5.21 2.60 -7.63
N TYR A 125 5.85 1.80 -6.82
CA TYR A 125 5.95 2.05 -5.38
C TYR A 125 7.15 2.93 -5.06
N VAL A 126 8.15 2.98 -5.96
CA VAL A 126 9.35 3.80 -5.80
C VAL A 126 9.00 5.26 -6.05
N SER A 127 9.20 6.11 -5.05
CA SER A 127 8.78 7.51 -5.08
C SER A 127 9.35 8.28 -6.28
N THR A 128 10.63 8.12 -6.58
CA THR A 128 11.29 8.78 -7.73
C THR A 128 10.64 8.41 -9.07
N TYR A 129 10.29 7.14 -9.27
CA TYR A 129 9.62 6.71 -10.51
C TYR A 129 8.18 7.20 -10.57
N THR A 130 7.48 7.15 -9.43
CA THR A 130 6.09 7.62 -9.35
C THR A 130 5.97 9.12 -9.60
N LEU A 131 6.90 9.93 -9.09
CA LEU A 131 6.93 11.37 -9.33
C LEU A 131 7.00 11.66 -10.84
N VAL A 132 7.82 10.91 -11.57
CA VAL A 132 7.95 11.02 -13.03
C VAL A 132 6.69 10.55 -13.75
N ALA A 133 6.15 9.38 -13.38
CA ALA A 133 4.95 8.82 -14.01
C ALA A 133 3.73 9.73 -13.83
N THR A 134 3.56 10.33 -12.64
CA THR A 134 2.45 11.21 -12.32
C THR A 134 2.54 12.59 -13.02
N GLU A 135 3.73 13.07 -13.37
CA GLU A 135 3.88 14.24 -14.26
C GLU A 135 3.33 13.98 -15.66
N VAL A 136 3.61 12.81 -16.20
CA VAL A 136 3.05 12.36 -17.49
C VAL A 136 1.53 12.21 -17.38
N ALA A 137 1.05 11.53 -16.33
CA ALA A 137 -0.37 11.30 -16.11
C ALA A 137 -1.17 12.61 -16.01
N GLU A 138 -0.66 13.61 -15.30
CA GLU A 138 -1.29 14.93 -15.20
C GLU A 138 -1.41 15.61 -16.57
N ARG A 139 -0.35 15.57 -17.39
CA ARG A 139 -0.34 16.16 -18.73
C ARG A 139 -1.34 15.51 -19.67
N TYR A 140 -1.46 14.16 -19.62
CA TYR A 140 -2.41 13.42 -20.45
C TYR A 140 -3.82 13.33 -19.83
N LYS A 141 -4.02 13.88 -18.63
CA LYS A 141 -5.28 13.82 -17.89
C LYS A 141 -5.75 12.37 -17.66
N ILE A 142 -4.84 11.47 -17.34
CA ILE A 142 -5.11 10.07 -16.99
C ILE A 142 -4.99 9.94 -15.46
N PRO A 143 -6.04 9.53 -14.74
CA PRO A 143 -5.95 9.33 -13.29
C PRO A 143 -4.93 8.25 -12.97
N TYR A 144 -4.02 8.56 -12.04
CA TYR A 144 -2.94 7.69 -11.59
C TYR A 144 -3.09 7.41 -10.09
N ILE A 145 -3.29 6.14 -9.73
CA ILE A 145 -3.44 5.71 -8.34
C ILE A 145 -2.14 5.05 -7.90
N THR A 146 -1.64 5.44 -6.73
CA THR A 146 -0.34 4.96 -6.25
C THR A 146 -0.30 4.67 -4.75
N GLY A 147 0.54 3.68 -4.37
CA GLY A 147 0.96 3.39 -3.01
C GLY A 147 2.32 4.01 -2.63
N SER A 148 2.93 4.81 -3.51
CA SER A 148 4.17 5.54 -3.18
C SER A 148 3.94 6.59 -2.11
N ILE A 149 4.96 6.83 -1.25
CA ILE A 149 4.81 7.60 -0.03
C ILE A 149 5.36 9.04 -0.08
N ALA A 150 6.07 9.46 -1.15
CA ALA A 150 6.65 10.80 -1.19
C ALA A 150 5.59 11.89 -1.03
N ASN A 151 5.81 12.82 -0.11
CA ASN A 151 4.90 13.93 0.17
C ASN A 151 4.56 14.75 -1.09
N LYS A 152 5.57 14.99 -1.94
CA LYS A 152 5.44 15.75 -3.19
C LYS A 152 4.36 15.22 -4.14
N LEU A 153 3.96 13.93 -4.04
CA LEU A 153 2.96 13.34 -4.93
C LEU A 153 1.63 14.11 -4.90
N THR A 154 1.20 14.52 -3.73
CA THR A 154 -0.07 15.24 -3.49
C THR A 154 0.14 16.72 -3.07
N GLU A 155 1.38 17.21 -3.07
CA GLU A 155 1.70 18.62 -2.74
C GLU A 155 2.01 19.49 -3.97
N ARG A 156 2.01 18.91 -5.19
CA ARG A 156 2.29 19.62 -6.44
C ARG A 156 1.07 20.28 -7.06
N GLY A 157 -0.13 20.13 -6.45
CA GLY A 157 -1.38 20.66 -6.98
C GLY A 157 -1.95 19.86 -8.16
N PHE A 158 -1.43 18.67 -8.46
CA PHE A 158 -1.91 17.78 -9.51
C PHE A 158 -3.32 17.29 -9.19
N LYS A 159 -4.16 17.15 -10.22
CA LYS A 159 -5.56 16.75 -10.09
C LYS A 159 -5.82 15.30 -10.50
N PHE A 160 -4.86 14.67 -11.16
CA PHE A 160 -4.97 13.30 -11.65
C PHE A 160 -4.11 12.30 -10.86
N THR A 161 -3.55 12.71 -9.71
CA THR A 161 -2.76 11.84 -8.82
C THR A 161 -3.56 11.50 -7.56
N PHE A 162 -3.67 10.21 -7.24
CA PHE A 162 -4.36 9.70 -6.05
C PHE A 162 -3.43 8.78 -5.26
N GLN A 163 -3.15 9.12 -4.00
CA GLN A 163 -2.23 8.42 -3.13
C GLN A 163 -3.00 7.70 -2.01
N VAL A 164 -2.99 6.35 -2.02
CA VAL A 164 -3.68 5.55 -0.99
C VAL A 164 -2.88 5.37 0.28
N SER A 165 -1.54 5.47 0.19
CA SER A 165 -0.57 5.27 1.28
C SER A 165 -0.42 6.49 2.19
N PRO A 166 0.12 6.32 3.41
CA PRO A 166 0.59 7.43 4.24
C PRO A 166 1.67 8.24 3.53
N LYS A 167 1.90 9.47 4.00
CA LYS A 167 3.03 10.29 3.55
C LYS A 167 4.33 9.86 4.22
N ALA A 168 5.46 10.02 3.52
CA ALA A 168 6.78 9.62 4.03
C ALA A 168 7.16 10.31 5.36
N THR A 169 6.77 11.55 5.57
CA THR A 169 6.98 12.25 6.85
C THR A 169 6.26 11.57 8.01
N MET A 170 5.06 11.02 7.76
CA MET A 170 4.31 10.28 8.78
C MET A 170 5.03 8.99 9.19
N PHE A 171 5.81 8.38 8.31
CA PHE A 171 6.64 7.22 8.64
C PHE A 171 7.65 7.58 9.71
N GLY A 172 8.42 8.64 9.51
CA GLY A 172 9.39 9.10 10.49
C GLY A 172 8.76 9.52 11.82
N GLU A 173 7.62 10.21 11.77
CA GLU A 173 6.87 10.59 12.98
C GLU A 173 6.39 9.36 13.75
N MET A 174 5.81 8.38 13.07
CA MET A 174 5.35 7.12 13.67
C MET A 174 6.49 6.33 14.31
N GLN A 175 7.64 6.23 13.63
CA GLN A 175 8.81 5.54 14.16
C GLN A 175 9.30 6.18 15.46
N MET A 176 9.35 7.51 15.54
CA MET A 176 9.78 8.22 16.73
C MET A 176 8.75 8.16 17.86
N GLU A 177 7.45 8.25 17.54
CA GLU A 177 6.39 8.02 18.52
C GLU A 177 6.46 6.62 19.13
N PHE A 178 6.59 5.61 18.26
CA PHE A 178 6.76 4.22 18.68
C PHE A 178 8.01 4.02 19.53
N ALA A 179 9.16 4.56 19.11
CA ALA A 179 10.41 4.48 19.83
C ALA A 179 10.30 5.09 21.24
N ALA A 180 9.62 6.23 21.37
CA ALA A 180 9.39 6.87 22.67
C ALA A 180 8.51 6.02 23.60
N LYS A 181 7.50 5.34 23.05
CA LYS A 181 6.66 4.40 23.81
C LYS A 181 7.41 3.12 24.19
N LEU A 182 8.26 2.62 23.28
CA LEU A 182 8.96 1.35 23.44
C LEU A 182 10.16 1.45 24.39
N ALA A 183 11.02 2.45 24.21
CA ALA A 183 12.31 2.59 24.89
C ALA A 183 12.38 3.77 25.87
N GLY A 184 11.37 4.63 25.92
CA GLY A 184 11.35 5.86 26.68
C GLY A 184 11.97 7.04 25.94
N LYS A 185 11.75 8.24 26.50
CA LYS A 185 12.28 9.51 25.95
C LYS A 185 13.76 9.71 26.29
N GLY A 186 14.40 10.67 25.64
CA GLY A 186 15.78 11.08 25.95
C GLY A 186 16.86 10.11 25.44
N LYS A 187 16.49 9.17 24.59
CA LYS A 187 17.44 8.21 24.01
C LYS A 187 18.33 8.85 22.95
N ARG A 188 19.52 8.30 22.83
CA ARG A 188 20.49 8.65 21.81
C ARG A 188 20.20 7.87 20.51
N VAL A 189 19.96 8.55 19.41
CA VAL A 189 19.52 7.92 18.16
C VAL A 189 20.46 8.23 17.00
N ALA A 190 20.55 7.28 16.06
CA ALA A 190 21.19 7.47 14.75
C ALA A 190 20.18 7.29 13.65
N VAL A 191 20.25 8.13 12.62
CA VAL A 191 19.47 8.05 11.39
C VAL A 191 20.44 7.92 10.22
N ALA A 192 20.24 6.93 9.34
CA ALA A 192 20.94 6.83 8.07
C ALA A 192 19.93 6.54 6.98
N PHE A 193 20.02 7.26 5.88
CA PHE A 193 19.02 7.18 4.82
C PHE A 193 19.66 7.28 3.43
N GLU A 194 19.11 6.55 2.48
CA GLU A 194 19.53 6.68 1.09
C GLU A 194 19.20 8.06 0.53
N ASP A 195 20.06 8.61 -0.31
CA ASP A 195 19.86 9.91 -0.97
C ASP A 195 18.92 9.79 -2.16
N THR A 196 17.64 9.55 -1.84
CA THR A 196 16.51 9.45 -2.78
C THR A 196 15.31 10.25 -2.28
N ASP A 197 14.29 10.44 -3.12
CA ASP A 197 13.03 11.12 -2.68
C ASP A 197 12.38 10.40 -1.49
N TYR A 198 12.46 9.06 -1.45
CA TYR A 198 11.97 8.26 -0.33
C TYR A 198 12.80 8.50 0.94
N GLY A 199 14.11 8.31 0.84
CA GLY A 199 15.02 8.44 1.99
C GLY A 199 15.00 9.83 2.58
N THR A 200 15.08 10.86 1.73
CA THR A 200 15.06 12.27 2.14
C THR A 200 13.74 12.69 2.78
N SER A 201 12.60 12.27 2.21
CA SER A 201 11.27 12.58 2.78
C SER A 201 11.06 11.90 4.13
N THR A 202 11.44 10.61 4.25
CA THR A 202 11.30 9.87 5.50
C THR A 202 12.23 10.41 6.60
N SER A 203 13.49 10.72 6.26
CA SER A 203 14.46 11.26 7.24
C SER A 203 14.04 12.61 7.80
N LYS A 204 13.35 13.45 7.01
CA LYS A 204 12.77 14.72 7.49
C LYS A 204 11.77 14.45 8.62
N GLY A 205 10.85 13.51 8.44
CA GLY A 205 9.89 13.11 9.48
C GLY A 205 10.58 12.52 10.72
N LEU A 206 11.65 11.70 10.52
CA LEU A 206 12.44 11.14 11.62
C LEU A 206 13.11 12.24 12.45
N ILE A 207 13.77 13.20 11.80
CA ILE A 207 14.49 14.31 12.48
C ILE A 207 13.50 15.23 13.22
N GLU A 208 12.39 15.58 12.59
CA GLU A 208 11.34 16.38 13.23
C GLU A 208 10.67 15.65 14.40
N GLY A 209 10.36 14.36 14.20
CA GLY A 209 9.79 13.50 15.24
C GLY A 209 10.73 13.29 16.42
N ALA A 210 12.06 13.11 16.17
CA ALA A 210 13.07 12.98 17.22
C ALA A 210 13.13 14.22 18.11
N LYS A 211 13.11 15.42 17.50
CA LYS A 211 13.07 16.70 18.24
C LYS A 211 11.82 16.81 19.11
N LYS A 212 10.64 16.50 18.54
CA LYS A 212 9.36 16.51 19.27
C LYS A 212 9.34 15.52 20.44
N ALA A 213 9.93 14.33 20.24
CA ALA A 213 9.98 13.28 21.26
C ALA A 213 11.09 13.49 22.31
N GLY A 214 11.97 14.48 22.13
CA GLY A 214 13.09 14.76 23.02
C GLY A 214 14.24 13.76 22.92
N PHE A 215 14.48 13.18 21.76
CA PHE A 215 15.64 12.33 21.48
C PHE A 215 16.90 13.15 21.15
N GLU A 216 18.06 12.63 21.53
CA GLU A 216 19.36 13.15 21.12
C GLU A 216 19.73 12.55 19.75
N ILE A 217 19.78 13.36 18.71
CA ILE A 217 20.24 12.91 17.39
C ILE A 217 21.77 12.91 17.36
N ALA A 218 22.37 11.74 17.59
CA ALA A 218 23.83 11.58 17.58
C ALA A 218 24.41 11.52 16.16
N MET A 219 23.60 11.12 15.19
CA MET A 219 23.97 11.02 13.77
C MET A 219 22.71 11.13 12.91
N ALA A 220 22.76 11.92 11.84
CA ALA A 220 21.75 11.94 10.80
C ALA A 220 22.42 12.19 9.46
N GLU A 221 22.67 11.15 8.68
CA GLU A 221 23.46 11.22 7.45
C GLU A 221 22.81 10.51 6.26
N PRO A 222 22.81 11.15 5.08
CA PRO A 222 22.49 10.47 3.83
C PRO A 222 23.65 9.55 3.42
N TYR A 223 23.32 8.55 2.63
CA TYR A 223 24.29 7.74 1.91
C TYR A 223 23.83 7.50 0.46
N VAL A 224 24.77 7.27 -0.44
CA VAL A 224 24.46 6.96 -1.85
C VAL A 224 23.87 5.55 -1.91
N ALA A 225 22.64 5.43 -2.44
CA ALA A 225 21.94 4.16 -2.57
C ALA A 225 22.73 3.15 -3.42
N LYS A 226 22.56 1.86 -3.12
CA LYS A 226 23.25 0.73 -3.78
C LYS A 226 24.77 0.70 -3.53
N PHE A 227 25.19 1.08 -2.34
CA PHE A 227 26.59 0.91 -1.96
C PHE A 227 26.97 -0.59 -1.89
N THR A 228 28.24 -0.90 -2.10
CA THR A 228 28.77 -2.28 -2.07
C THR A 228 29.44 -2.63 -0.74
N ASP A 229 29.69 -1.64 0.12
CA ASP A 229 30.32 -1.78 1.44
C ASP A 229 29.64 -0.87 2.47
N ALA A 230 29.00 -1.46 3.48
CA ALA A 230 28.37 -0.74 4.57
C ALA A 230 29.32 -0.45 5.75
N THR A 231 30.57 -0.96 5.71
CA THR A 231 31.52 -0.82 6.82
C THR A 231 31.74 0.62 7.25
N PRO A 232 31.95 1.61 6.35
CA PRO A 232 32.13 3.00 6.74
C PRO A 232 30.91 3.56 7.48
N LEU A 233 29.70 3.27 7.00
CA LEU A 233 28.44 3.70 7.62
C LEU A 233 28.29 3.07 9.00
N VAL A 234 28.45 1.76 9.12
CA VAL A 234 28.27 1.04 10.38
C VAL A 234 29.31 1.44 11.42
N ASN A 235 30.55 1.77 11.01
CA ASN A 235 31.55 2.33 11.92
C ASN A 235 31.17 3.71 12.46
N LYS A 236 30.55 4.58 11.64
CA LYS A 236 29.99 5.85 12.13
C LYS A 236 28.87 5.62 13.15
N ILE A 237 27.96 4.68 12.88
CA ILE A 237 26.90 4.30 13.81
C ILE A 237 27.51 3.80 15.13
N LYS A 238 28.53 2.92 15.06
CA LYS A 238 29.25 2.40 16.24
C LYS A 238 29.89 3.52 17.06
N ALA A 239 30.53 4.48 16.40
CA ALA A 239 31.16 5.64 17.04
C ALA A 239 30.11 6.58 17.69
N ALA A 240 28.96 6.75 17.06
CA ALA A 240 27.85 7.53 17.60
C ALA A 240 27.17 6.91 18.83
N LYS A 241 27.40 5.61 19.10
CA LYS A 241 26.85 4.86 20.26
C LYS A 241 25.34 5.09 20.45
N PRO A 242 24.50 4.91 19.43
CA PRO A 242 23.07 5.11 19.58
C PRO A 242 22.43 3.93 20.33
N GLU A 243 21.37 4.21 21.08
CA GLU A 243 20.50 3.18 21.67
C GLU A 243 19.51 2.63 20.63
N LEU A 244 19.13 3.49 19.67
CA LEU A 244 18.25 3.14 18.57
C LEU A 244 18.83 3.63 17.23
N PHE A 245 18.69 2.81 16.20
CA PHE A 245 19.12 3.12 14.84
C PHE A 245 17.95 3.05 13.87
N PHE A 246 17.80 4.08 13.07
CA PHE A 246 16.73 4.26 12.09
C PHE A 246 17.30 4.26 10.67
N PRO A 247 17.54 3.08 10.07
CA PRO A 247 17.93 2.99 8.66
C PRO A 247 16.72 3.16 7.75
N VAL A 248 16.88 3.91 6.64
CA VAL A 248 15.89 4.06 5.57
C VAL A 248 16.51 3.57 4.29
N SER A 249 16.10 2.37 3.82
CA SER A 249 16.79 1.65 2.76
C SER A 249 15.86 0.76 1.95
N TYR A 250 16.16 0.54 0.66
CA TYR A 250 15.65 -0.59 -0.09
C TYR A 250 16.44 -1.88 0.22
N ILE A 251 15.98 -3.03 -0.30
CA ILE A 251 16.39 -4.37 0.14
C ILE A 251 17.89 -4.62 0.07
N THR A 252 18.56 -4.21 -1.02
CA THR A 252 20.02 -4.47 -1.19
C THR A 252 20.83 -3.85 -0.06
N ASP A 253 20.56 -2.58 0.24
CA ASP A 253 21.27 -1.82 1.27
C ASP A 253 20.83 -2.28 2.67
N ALA A 254 19.55 -2.60 2.86
CA ALA A 254 19.01 -3.12 4.12
C ALA A 254 19.72 -4.43 4.55
N LEU A 255 19.86 -5.38 3.63
CA LEU A 255 20.58 -6.64 3.88
C LEU A 255 22.05 -6.39 4.25
N LEU A 256 22.72 -5.51 3.51
CA LEU A 256 24.13 -5.21 3.73
C LEU A 256 24.35 -4.50 5.07
N ILE A 257 23.50 -3.54 5.43
CA ILE A 257 23.56 -2.85 6.73
C ILE A 257 23.43 -3.85 7.88
N ILE A 258 22.41 -4.71 7.88
CA ILE A 258 22.17 -5.67 8.97
C ILE A 258 23.31 -6.69 9.08
N ARG A 259 23.79 -7.24 7.95
CA ARG A 259 24.95 -8.16 7.94
C ARG A 259 26.20 -7.50 8.52
N THR A 260 26.47 -6.26 8.12
CA THR A 260 27.65 -5.51 8.60
C THR A 260 27.53 -5.13 10.08
N MET A 261 26.32 -4.76 10.56
CA MET A 261 26.08 -4.52 11.99
C MET A 261 26.37 -5.76 12.83
N LYS A 262 25.93 -6.94 12.40
CA LYS A 262 26.26 -8.21 13.06
C LYS A 262 27.76 -8.48 13.02
N GLN A 263 28.39 -8.38 11.85
CA GLN A 263 29.83 -8.62 11.67
C GLN A 263 30.68 -7.72 12.58
N LEU A 264 30.33 -6.45 12.73
CA LEU A 264 31.04 -5.48 13.57
C LEU A 264 30.53 -5.44 15.02
N ASN A 265 29.62 -6.37 15.38
CA ASN A 265 29.00 -6.49 16.70
C ASN A 265 28.39 -5.17 17.21
N VAL A 266 27.63 -4.49 16.34
CA VAL A 266 26.88 -3.29 16.68
C VAL A 266 25.49 -3.69 17.18
N ASN A 267 25.34 -3.79 18.51
CA ASN A 267 24.11 -4.17 19.18
C ASN A 267 23.28 -2.92 19.54
N THR A 268 22.42 -2.49 18.64
CA THR A 268 21.46 -1.38 18.85
C THR A 268 20.09 -1.80 18.35
N GLY A 269 19.03 -1.24 18.92
CA GLY A 269 17.67 -1.50 18.45
C GLY A 269 17.47 -0.91 17.05
N VAL A 270 17.09 -1.73 16.06
CA VAL A 270 16.83 -1.27 14.69
C VAL A 270 15.34 -1.03 14.51
N ILE A 271 14.98 0.21 14.14
CA ILE A 271 13.62 0.64 13.79
C ILE A 271 13.68 1.19 12.37
N ALA A 272 13.51 0.32 11.39
CA ALA A 272 13.74 0.61 9.99
C ALA A 272 12.62 1.43 9.32
N GLY A 273 12.96 2.09 8.24
CA GLY A 273 12.11 3.02 7.49
C GLY A 273 11.16 2.39 6.46
N GLY A 274 10.89 1.10 6.52
CA GLY A 274 9.99 0.43 5.57
C GLY A 274 10.73 -0.27 4.43
N ALA A 275 10.08 -0.37 3.29
CA ALA A 275 10.61 -0.89 2.03
C ALA A 275 11.44 -2.19 2.18
N GLY A 276 12.75 -2.09 2.16
CA GLY A 276 13.66 -3.25 2.16
C GLY A 276 13.56 -4.19 3.35
N TYR A 277 12.92 -3.78 4.43
CA TYR A 277 12.78 -4.56 5.68
C TYR A 277 11.46 -5.33 5.77
N LEU A 278 10.51 -5.10 4.85
CA LEU A 278 9.14 -5.61 4.88
C LEU A 278 8.86 -6.71 3.84
N ILE A 279 9.85 -7.15 3.11
CA ILE A 279 9.73 -8.13 2.04
C ILE A 279 10.14 -9.54 2.53
N PRO A 280 9.52 -10.62 2.02
CA PRO A 280 9.89 -11.99 2.39
C PRO A 280 11.37 -12.29 2.26
N ASP A 281 12.02 -11.72 1.24
CA ASP A 281 13.43 -11.90 0.94
C ASP A 281 14.35 -11.39 2.08
N PHE A 282 13.92 -10.39 2.87
CA PHE A 282 14.68 -9.90 4.00
C PHE A 282 14.91 -11.01 5.05
N TYR A 283 13.84 -11.73 5.42
CA TYR A 283 13.99 -12.86 6.35
C TYR A 283 14.67 -14.06 5.68
N LYS A 284 14.32 -14.35 4.43
CA LYS A 284 14.93 -15.46 3.68
C LYS A 284 16.45 -15.35 3.61
N ASP A 285 16.97 -14.15 3.42
CA ASP A 285 18.42 -13.90 3.22
C ASP A 285 19.18 -13.71 4.54
N LEU A 286 18.53 -13.26 5.60
CA LEU A 286 19.13 -13.00 6.91
C LEU A 286 18.84 -14.09 7.94
N GLY A 287 17.74 -14.84 7.76
CA GLY A 287 17.30 -15.83 8.74
C GLY A 287 17.11 -15.21 10.12
N LYS A 288 17.69 -15.80 11.13
CA LYS A 288 17.61 -15.32 12.51
C LYS A 288 18.15 -13.90 12.73
N ASP A 289 19.01 -13.40 11.84
CA ASP A 289 19.54 -12.03 11.94
C ASP A 289 18.46 -10.97 11.63
N ALA A 290 17.38 -11.33 10.96
CA ALA A 290 16.21 -10.47 10.77
C ALA A 290 15.34 -10.37 12.02
N GLU A 291 15.41 -11.36 12.95
CA GLU A 291 14.55 -11.37 14.15
C GLU A 291 14.71 -10.09 14.96
N TYR A 292 13.59 -9.63 15.49
CA TYR A 292 13.44 -8.43 16.31
C TYR A 292 13.71 -7.10 15.60
N VAL A 293 14.00 -7.09 14.30
CA VAL A 293 14.08 -5.87 13.52
C VAL A 293 12.67 -5.29 13.39
N PHE A 294 12.50 -4.06 13.88
CA PHE A 294 11.28 -3.29 13.66
C PHE A 294 11.34 -2.57 12.31
N SER A 295 10.17 -2.34 11.72
CA SER A 295 10.05 -1.48 10.56
C SER A 295 8.70 -0.76 10.55
N VAL A 296 8.66 0.44 9.98
CA VAL A 296 7.41 1.11 9.66
C VAL A 296 6.93 0.65 8.28
N GLY A 297 5.64 0.58 8.07
CA GLY A 297 5.03 0.28 6.77
C GLY A 297 3.73 1.02 6.58
N SER A 298 3.31 1.17 5.34
CA SER A 298 1.98 1.69 5.02
C SER A 298 0.89 0.64 5.11
N TRP A 299 1.27 -0.64 5.13
CA TRP A 299 0.36 -1.77 5.19
C TRP A 299 1.10 -3.05 5.64
N ASN A 300 0.36 -4.05 6.15
CA ASN A 300 0.89 -5.38 6.37
C ASN A 300 -0.25 -6.42 6.23
N TYR A 301 0.08 -7.66 5.92
CA TYR A 301 -0.86 -8.75 5.68
C TYR A 301 -1.70 -9.16 6.90
N ASP A 302 -1.41 -8.64 8.08
CA ASP A 302 -2.13 -8.90 9.33
C ASP A 302 -2.78 -7.64 9.95
N VAL A 303 -2.84 -6.53 9.22
CA VAL A 303 -3.57 -5.33 9.63
C VAL A 303 -5.01 -5.68 9.97
N ASN A 304 -5.51 -5.09 11.07
CA ASN A 304 -6.81 -5.45 11.62
C ASN A 304 -7.99 -4.84 10.85
N CYS A 305 -8.08 -5.14 9.54
CA CYS A 305 -9.27 -4.87 8.73
C CYS A 305 -9.95 -6.19 8.36
N PRO A 306 -11.29 -6.24 8.29
CA PRO A 306 -12.05 -7.50 8.19
C PRO A 306 -11.65 -8.39 7.01
N GLU A 307 -11.39 -7.80 5.84
CA GLU A 307 -11.11 -8.55 4.61
C GLU A 307 -9.63 -8.96 4.46
N VAL A 308 -8.71 -8.35 5.20
CA VAL A 308 -7.25 -8.59 5.08
C VAL A 308 -6.88 -10.06 5.24
N PRO A 309 -7.40 -10.83 6.22
CA PRO A 309 -7.02 -12.24 6.35
C PRO A 309 -7.36 -13.09 5.12
N ALA A 310 -8.53 -12.85 4.50
CA ALA A 310 -8.95 -13.58 3.32
C ALA A 310 -8.12 -13.21 2.08
N ILE A 311 -7.83 -11.92 1.89
CA ILE A 311 -7.00 -11.42 0.78
C ILE A 311 -5.57 -11.97 0.91
N SER A 312 -4.98 -11.90 2.11
CA SER A 312 -3.63 -12.38 2.39
C SER A 312 -3.50 -13.89 2.18
N ALA A 313 -4.48 -14.67 2.66
CA ALA A 313 -4.50 -16.11 2.44
C ALA A 313 -4.65 -16.49 0.96
N ALA A 314 -5.48 -15.76 0.20
CA ALA A 314 -5.66 -15.97 -1.23
C ALA A 314 -4.36 -15.68 -2.01
N TYR A 315 -3.66 -14.59 -1.66
CA TYR A 315 -2.38 -14.25 -2.27
C TYR A 315 -1.33 -15.33 -1.97
N GLN A 316 -1.18 -15.71 -0.70
CA GLN A 316 -0.23 -16.75 -0.28
C GLN A 316 -0.50 -18.09 -0.97
N LYS A 317 -1.78 -18.48 -1.07
CA LYS A 317 -2.16 -19.69 -1.81
C LYS A 317 -1.78 -19.64 -3.29
N ARG A 318 -1.91 -18.48 -3.91
CA ARG A 318 -1.67 -18.30 -5.34
C ARG A 318 -0.18 -18.17 -5.68
N PHE A 319 0.60 -17.48 -4.85
CA PHE A 319 1.97 -17.10 -5.17
C PHE A 319 3.03 -17.71 -4.24
N GLY A 320 2.64 -18.44 -3.16
CA GLY A 320 3.55 -19.17 -2.27
C GLY A 320 4.28 -18.30 -1.25
N GLU A 321 3.91 -17.02 -1.12
CA GLU A 321 4.55 -16.05 -0.22
C GLU A 321 3.52 -15.10 0.41
N PHE A 322 3.87 -14.44 1.52
CA PHE A 322 2.95 -13.50 2.14
C PHE A 322 2.76 -12.23 1.27
N LEU A 323 1.57 -11.66 1.36
CA LEU A 323 1.23 -10.41 0.68
C LEU A 323 1.96 -9.25 1.37
N MET A 324 3.02 -8.77 0.76
CA MET A 324 3.83 -7.68 1.33
C MET A 324 3.18 -6.31 1.14
N GLU A 325 3.66 -5.30 1.87
CA GLU A 325 3.16 -3.93 1.92
C GLU A 325 2.67 -3.38 0.57
N HIS A 326 3.59 -3.18 -0.37
CA HIS A 326 3.25 -2.55 -1.66
C HIS A 326 2.38 -3.42 -2.57
N ALA A 327 2.44 -4.75 -2.40
CA ALA A 327 1.54 -5.65 -3.11
C ALA A 327 0.11 -5.57 -2.54
N GLY A 328 -0.03 -5.44 -1.21
CA GLY A 328 -1.32 -5.17 -0.58
C GLY A 328 -1.93 -3.86 -1.05
N GLU A 329 -1.15 -2.79 -1.11
CA GLU A 329 -1.57 -1.50 -1.67
C GLU A 329 -1.98 -1.62 -3.15
N ALA A 330 -1.21 -2.36 -3.95
CA ALA A 330 -1.50 -2.59 -5.37
C ALA A 330 -2.85 -3.29 -5.57
N TYR A 331 -3.18 -4.25 -4.70
CA TYR A 331 -4.49 -4.88 -4.67
C TYR A 331 -5.61 -3.90 -4.34
N VAL A 332 -5.44 -3.08 -3.30
CA VAL A 332 -6.40 -2.05 -2.87
C VAL A 332 -6.66 -1.03 -3.99
N MET A 333 -5.62 -0.56 -4.67
CA MET A 333 -5.74 0.45 -5.72
C MET A 333 -6.66 0.02 -6.86
N ILE A 334 -6.66 -1.26 -7.25
CA ILE A 334 -7.56 -1.80 -8.29
C ILE A 334 -9.01 -1.80 -7.81
N TRP A 335 -9.28 -2.12 -6.54
CA TRP A 335 -10.63 -2.07 -6.00
C TRP A 335 -11.15 -0.65 -5.82
N VAL A 336 -10.29 0.31 -5.45
CA VAL A 336 -10.61 1.74 -5.43
C VAL A 336 -10.97 2.23 -6.83
N LEU A 337 -10.23 1.80 -7.84
CA LEU A 337 -10.53 2.12 -9.24
C LEU A 337 -11.85 1.48 -9.70
N ALA A 338 -12.08 0.21 -9.36
CA ALA A 338 -13.32 -0.49 -9.72
C ALA A 338 -14.57 0.22 -9.13
N ASP A 339 -14.50 0.66 -7.88
CA ASP A 339 -15.56 1.46 -7.25
C ASP A 339 -15.78 2.81 -7.97
N ALA A 340 -14.70 3.50 -8.35
CA ALA A 340 -14.80 4.76 -9.09
C ALA A 340 -15.41 4.55 -10.48
N LEU A 341 -15.09 3.45 -11.16
CA LEU A 341 -15.71 3.07 -12.44
C LEU A 341 -17.20 2.76 -12.28
N GLU A 342 -17.60 2.04 -11.23
CA GLU A 342 -19.01 1.78 -10.94
C GLU A 342 -19.79 3.08 -10.69
N ARG A 343 -19.24 4.01 -9.89
CA ARG A 343 -19.91 5.29 -9.57
C ARG A 343 -19.94 6.26 -10.74
N SER A 344 -18.92 6.27 -11.59
CA SER A 344 -18.86 7.14 -12.77
C SER A 344 -19.74 6.62 -13.92
N ALA A 345 -20.03 5.32 -13.95
CA ALA A 345 -20.63 4.61 -15.08
C ALA A 345 -19.98 5.01 -16.43
N SER A 346 -18.67 5.21 -16.43
CA SER A 346 -17.91 5.71 -17.57
C SER A 346 -16.49 5.19 -17.57
N ALA A 347 -15.91 4.96 -18.77
CA ALA A 347 -14.50 4.71 -18.99
C ALA A 347 -13.72 5.98 -19.38
N ASP A 348 -14.38 7.14 -19.43
CA ASP A 348 -13.72 8.43 -19.68
C ASP A 348 -12.79 8.80 -18.50
N PRO A 349 -11.50 9.07 -18.77
CA PRO A 349 -10.53 9.32 -17.70
C PRO A 349 -10.90 10.48 -16.78
N THR A 350 -11.50 11.55 -17.32
CA THR A 350 -11.88 12.73 -16.53
C THR A 350 -13.04 12.42 -15.58
N LYS A 351 -14.06 11.68 -16.08
CA LYS A 351 -15.18 11.24 -15.24
C LYS A 351 -14.73 10.27 -14.15
N VAL A 352 -13.79 9.37 -14.47
CA VAL A 352 -13.19 8.45 -13.49
C VAL A 352 -12.38 9.22 -12.46
N ARG A 353 -11.60 10.24 -12.87
CA ARG A 353 -10.88 11.14 -11.97
C ARG A 353 -11.84 11.84 -11.00
N ASP A 354 -12.97 12.36 -11.49
CA ASP A 354 -13.98 13.03 -10.67
C ASP A 354 -14.64 12.07 -9.68
N ALA A 355 -14.83 10.81 -10.08
CA ALA A 355 -15.32 9.75 -9.19
C ALA A 355 -14.28 9.37 -8.14
N LEU A 356 -12.99 9.25 -8.52
CA LEU A 356 -11.90 9.00 -7.58
C LEU A 356 -11.78 10.10 -6.53
N ALA A 357 -11.88 11.38 -6.92
CA ALA A 357 -11.85 12.51 -5.99
C ALA A 357 -13.00 12.48 -4.94
N LYS A 358 -14.08 11.74 -5.22
CA LYS A 358 -15.23 11.53 -4.32
C LYS A 358 -15.22 10.16 -3.63
N THR A 359 -14.09 9.44 -3.67
CA THR A 359 -13.97 8.13 -3.02
C THR A 359 -14.15 8.26 -1.51
N ASN A 360 -14.97 7.38 -0.94
CA ASN A 360 -15.16 7.22 0.50
C ASN A 360 -15.56 5.77 0.79
N LEU A 361 -14.58 4.89 0.75
CA LEU A 361 -14.74 3.45 0.98
C LEU A 361 -14.51 3.13 2.46
N THR A 362 -15.50 2.50 3.11
CA THR A 362 -15.46 2.09 4.52
C THR A 362 -15.64 0.59 4.71
N LYS A 363 -15.76 -0.17 3.62
CA LYS A 363 -15.92 -1.62 3.60
C LYS A 363 -15.48 -2.19 2.27
N GLY A 364 -15.25 -3.50 2.24
CA GLY A 364 -14.83 -4.23 1.05
C GLY A 364 -13.33 -4.08 0.76
N PRO A 365 -12.82 -4.81 -0.25
CA PRO A 365 -11.38 -4.91 -0.51
C PRO A 365 -10.68 -3.59 -0.82
N GLY A 366 -11.41 -2.57 -1.29
CA GLY A 366 -10.87 -1.23 -1.55
C GLY A 366 -10.65 -0.37 -0.30
N SER A 367 -11.14 -0.80 0.87
CA SER A 367 -11.01 -0.03 2.12
C SER A 367 -9.89 -0.50 3.04
N VAL A 368 -9.18 -1.59 2.71
CA VAL A 368 -8.30 -2.30 3.66
C VAL A 368 -6.92 -1.67 3.88
N MET A 369 -6.81 -0.35 3.73
CA MET A 369 -5.66 0.40 4.26
C MET A 369 -5.77 0.53 5.79
N PRO A 370 -4.67 0.74 6.54
CA PRO A 370 -4.74 1.05 7.97
C PRO A 370 -5.75 2.17 8.26
N GLY A 371 -6.62 1.94 9.25
CA GLY A 371 -7.83 2.75 9.44
C GLY A 371 -9.07 2.20 8.72
N CYS A 372 -8.94 1.13 7.94
CA CYS A 372 -10.01 0.43 7.20
C CYS A 372 -10.92 1.37 6.41
N ARG A 373 -10.31 2.40 5.81
CA ARG A 373 -11.01 3.42 5.02
C ARG A 373 -10.10 4.04 3.96
N VAL A 374 -10.67 4.30 2.79
CA VAL A 374 -10.03 5.11 1.75
C VAL A 374 -10.97 6.26 1.39
N GLU A 375 -10.52 7.48 1.68
CA GLU A 375 -11.21 8.71 1.33
C GLU A 375 -10.17 9.76 0.96
N PHE A 376 -10.22 10.21 -0.28
CA PHE A 376 -9.28 11.23 -0.76
C PHE A 376 -9.71 12.63 -0.33
N ASP A 377 -8.74 13.43 0.10
CA ASP A 377 -8.89 14.86 0.30
C ASP A 377 -8.78 15.63 -1.03
N ASP A 378 -8.85 16.95 -0.99
CA ASP A 378 -8.76 17.83 -2.15
C ASP A 378 -7.43 17.78 -2.90
N THR A 379 -6.41 17.19 -2.28
CA THR A 379 -5.07 16.96 -2.87
C THR A 379 -4.95 15.59 -3.55
N GLY A 380 -5.95 14.70 -3.37
CA GLY A 380 -5.91 13.31 -3.83
C GLY A 380 -5.19 12.36 -2.87
N TRP A 381 -4.93 12.78 -1.61
CA TRP A 381 -4.36 11.91 -0.59
C TRP A 381 -5.44 11.26 0.28
N ASN A 382 -5.25 9.96 0.61
CA ASN A 382 -6.12 9.26 1.55
C ASN A 382 -5.92 9.79 2.98
N LYS A 383 -6.84 10.61 3.45
CA LYS A 383 -6.74 11.32 4.73
C LYS A 383 -6.90 10.45 5.97
N TRP A 384 -7.34 9.20 5.84
CA TRP A 384 -7.57 8.28 6.96
C TRP A 384 -6.43 7.31 7.20
N VAL A 385 -5.55 7.16 6.23
CA VAL A 385 -4.46 6.20 6.32
C VAL A 385 -3.36 6.69 7.29
N HIS A 386 -2.81 5.75 8.04
CA HIS A 386 -1.66 5.97 8.91
C HIS A 386 -0.66 4.83 8.76
N PRO A 387 0.63 5.06 9.06
CA PRO A 387 1.61 4.00 9.07
C PRO A 387 1.35 3.01 10.19
N VAL A 388 1.87 1.79 10.02
CA VAL A 388 1.91 0.76 11.07
C VAL A 388 3.35 0.40 11.38
N MET A 389 3.63 0.00 12.62
CA MET A 389 4.91 -0.58 12.98
C MET A 389 4.81 -2.10 12.95
N THR A 390 5.80 -2.70 12.36
CA THR A 390 5.95 -4.16 12.29
C THR A 390 7.21 -4.62 13.02
N GLN A 391 7.30 -5.90 13.31
CA GLN A 391 8.50 -6.56 13.82
C GLN A 391 8.59 -7.98 13.28
N TRP A 392 9.77 -8.40 12.88
CA TRP A 392 10.05 -9.80 12.61
C TRP A 392 10.04 -10.60 13.92
N GLN A 393 9.13 -11.55 14.03
CA GLN A 393 8.94 -12.39 15.21
C GLN A 393 8.76 -13.85 14.78
N LYS A 394 9.68 -14.73 15.12
CA LYS A 394 9.64 -16.17 14.80
C LYS A 394 9.46 -16.45 13.30
N GLY A 395 10.15 -15.68 12.47
CA GLY A 395 10.10 -15.82 11.01
C GLY A 395 8.92 -15.14 10.33
N GLU A 396 8.03 -14.48 11.08
CA GLU A 396 6.86 -13.78 10.56
C GLU A 396 6.96 -12.27 10.77
N LEU A 397 6.56 -11.49 9.78
CA LEU A 397 6.46 -10.04 9.90
C LEU A 397 5.11 -9.69 10.53
N ARG A 398 5.12 -9.24 11.79
CA ARG A 398 3.90 -9.00 12.56
C ARG A 398 3.69 -7.52 12.82
N THR A 399 2.46 -7.04 12.64
CA THR A 399 2.06 -5.69 13.04
C THR A 399 2.03 -5.61 14.56
N VAL A 400 2.77 -4.64 15.13
CA VAL A 400 2.93 -4.46 16.59
C VAL A 400 2.40 -3.13 17.12
N TYR A 401 2.14 -2.14 16.24
CA TYR A 401 1.62 -0.82 16.62
C TYR A 401 1.00 -0.12 15.39
N PRO A 402 -0.05 0.75 15.55
CA PRO A 402 -0.77 1.02 16.79
C PRO A 402 -1.62 -0.17 17.28
N ALA A 403 -2.12 -0.09 18.52
CA ALA A 403 -2.90 -1.17 19.13
C ALA A 403 -4.21 -1.48 18.38
N SER A 404 -4.77 -0.51 17.65
CA SER A 404 -5.94 -0.70 16.79
C SER A 404 -5.69 -1.68 15.64
N ASP A 405 -4.46 -1.70 15.12
CA ASP A 405 -4.06 -2.47 13.95
C ASP A 405 -3.25 -3.73 14.29
N SER A 406 -2.77 -3.84 15.52
CA SER A 406 -1.91 -4.94 15.95
C SER A 406 -2.66 -6.04 16.69
N ARG A 407 -2.19 -7.29 16.50
CA ARG A 407 -2.67 -8.48 17.24
C ARG A 407 -1.61 -9.06 18.16
N VAL A 408 -0.40 -8.56 18.11
CA VAL A 408 0.74 -9.01 18.93
C VAL A 408 1.46 -7.82 19.55
N LYS A 409 2.19 -8.09 20.64
CA LYS A 409 2.99 -7.06 21.33
C LYS A 409 4.40 -6.99 20.73
N PRO A 410 5.05 -5.82 20.76
CA PRO A 410 6.47 -5.72 20.41
C PRO A 410 7.32 -6.47 21.42
N ILE A 411 8.40 -7.09 20.95
CA ILE A 411 9.42 -7.73 21.79
C ILE A 411 10.55 -6.73 22.00
N TRP A 412 10.70 -6.27 23.23
CA TRP A 412 11.71 -5.30 23.65
C TRP A 412 12.14 -5.57 25.11
N PRO A 413 13.42 -5.41 25.50
CA PRO A 413 14.57 -5.06 24.66
C PRO A 413 14.93 -6.16 23.63
N VAL A 414 15.61 -5.74 22.55
CA VAL A 414 16.06 -6.64 21.48
C VAL A 414 17.27 -7.44 21.98
N PRO A 415 17.30 -8.78 21.85
CA PRO A 415 18.48 -9.57 22.16
C PRO A 415 19.71 -9.17 21.34
N ALA A 416 20.91 -9.32 21.91
CA ALA A 416 22.17 -9.19 21.17
C ALA A 416 22.27 -10.24 20.05
N TRP A 417 23.11 -9.99 19.03
CA TRP A 417 23.21 -10.84 17.85
C TRP A 417 23.52 -12.31 18.13
N ASP A 418 24.29 -12.59 19.17
CA ASP A 418 24.66 -13.95 19.61
C ASP A 418 23.54 -14.70 20.33
N LYS A 419 22.44 -14.02 20.63
CA LYS A 419 21.27 -14.57 21.36
C LYS A 419 19.98 -14.61 20.55
N ARG A 420 20.07 -14.32 19.24
CA ARG A 420 18.93 -14.37 18.32
C ARG A 420 18.69 -15.74 17.71
#